data_67b8e9747cc3713667f8b9d608e8b353
#
_entry.id   67b8e9747cc3713667f8b9d608e8b353
#
_cell.length_a   1.000
_cell.length_b   1.000
_cell.length_c   1.000
_cell.angle_alpha   90.00
_cell.angle_beta   90.00
_cell.angle_gamma   90.00
#
_symmetry.space_group_name_H-M   'P 1'
#
loop_
_entity.id
_entity.type
_entity.pdbx_description
1 polymer ?
#
loop_
_entity_poly.entity_id
_entity_poly.type
_entity_poly.pdbx_seq_one_letter_code
_entity_poly.pdbx_strand_id
1 'polypeptide(L)' 'MNENKKIKSDLWDVYYKLEEAGASKVVKYAVIDIMILMDKEEENSEKSEVCS' A
#
# COMPACT_ATOMS: atom_id res chain seq x y z
N MET A 1 -1.72 -5.73 -12.69
CA MET A 1 -3.01 -5.75 -12.11
C MET A 1 -3.10 -6.62 -10.90
N ASN A 2 -3.00 -7.94 -11.11
CA ASN A 2 -3.05 -8.85 -9.99
C ASN A 2 -1.86 -8.68 -9.07
N GLU A 3 -0.76 -8.21 -9.63
CA GLU A 3 0.44 -8.02 -8.84
C GLU A 3 0.24 -6.97 -7.77
N ASN A 4 -0.43 -5.88 -8.11
CA ASN A 4 -0.66 -4.83 -7.11
C ASN A 4 -1.56 -5.34 -6.01
N LYS A 5 -2.56 -6.11 -6.37
CA LYS A 5 -3.42 -6.68 -5.34
C LYS A 5 -2.65 -7.60 -4.42
N LYS A 6 -1.76 -8.38 -4.98
CA LYS A 6 -0.98 -9.31 -4.18
C LYS A 6 -0.05 -8.56 -3.25
N ILE A 7 0.57 -7.51 -3.77
CA ILE A 7 1.47 -6.72 -2.93
C ILE A 7 0.69 -6.05 -1.80
N LYS A 8 -0.48 -5.52 -2.09
CA LYS A 8 -1.29 -4.91 -1.05
C LYS A 8 -1.68 -5.93 0.01
N SER A 9 -2.02 -7.13 -0.43
CA SER A 9 -2.36 -8.18 0.52
C SER A 9 -1.17 -8.52 1.40
N ASP A 10 0.00 -8.58 0.82
CA ASP A 10 1.21 -8.83 1.57
C ASP A 10 1.49 -7.71 2.57
N LEU A 11 1.24 -6.48 2.15
CA LEU A 11 1.44 -5.34 3.04
C LEU A 11 0.48 -5.40 4.24
N TRP A 12 -0.75 -5.81 3.99
CA TRP A 12 -1.69 -5.97 5.09
C TRP A 12 -1.22 -7.04 6.07
N ASP A 13 -0.67 -8.11 5.52
CA ASP A 13 -0.14 -9.16 6.37
C ASP A 13 1.00 -8.64 7.23
N VAL A 14 1.88 -7.86 6.62
CA VAL A 14 2.99 -7.24 7.36
C VAL A 14 2.44 -6.32 8.45
N TYR A 15 1.41 -5.57 8.12
CA TYR A 15 0.81 -4.65 9.08
C TYR A 15 0.33 -5.40 10.32
N TYR A 16 -0.39 -6.49 10.10
CA TYR A 16 -0.88 -7.26 11.23
C TYR A 16 0.25 -7.88 12.04
N LYS A 17 1.28 -8.33 11.36
CA LYS A 17 2.42 -8.88 12.07
C LYS A 17 3.14 -7.83 12.88
N LEU A 18 3.24 -6.64 12.35
CA LEU A 18 3.84 -5.54 13.08
C LEU A 18 3.03 -5.22 14.32
N GLU A 19 1.73 -5.25 14.19
CA GLU A 19 0.87 -4.98 15.34
C GLU A 19 1.08 -6.03 16.42
N GLU A 20 1.14 -7.28 16.03
CA GLU A 20 1.37 -8.35 16.98
C GLU A 20 2.73 -8.23 17.66
N ALA A 21 3.70 -7.78 16.91
CA ALA A 21 5.05 -7.63 17.45
C ALA A 21 5.18 -6.39 18.34
N GLY A 22 4.16 -5.56 18.39
CA GLY A 22 4.20 -4.36 19.20
C GLY A 22 4.97 -3.23 18.55
N ALA A 23 4.97 -3.19 17.23
CA ALA A 23 5.67 -2.13 16.52
C ALA A 23 5.04 -0.77 16.82
N SER A 24 5.85 0.26 16.69
CA SER A 24 5.37 1.62 16.96
C SER A 24 4.39 2.05 15.87
N LYS A 25 3.62 3.09 16.20
CA LYS A 25 2.65 3.59 15.24
C LYS A 25 3.33 4.10 13.99
N VAL A 26 4.52 4.64 14.12
CA VAL A 26 5.23 5.18 12.98
C VAL A 26 5.48 4.09 11.95
N VAL A 27 5.89 2.92 12.41
CA VAL A 27 6.15 1.81 11.51
C VAL A 27 4.87 1.34 10.84
N LYS A 28 3.79 1.24 11.60
CA LYS A 28 2.52 0.79 11.05
C LYS A 28 2.00 1.79 10.03
N TYR A 29 2.13 3.07 10.32
CA TYR A 29 1.66 4.08 9.39
C TYR A 29 2.48 4.09 8.11
N ALA A 30 3.74 3.74 8.21
CA ALA A 30 4.57 3.67 7.01
C ALA A 30 4.01 2.63 6.04
N VAL A 31 3.56 1.50 6.56
CA VAL A 31 2.97 0.47 5.71
C VAL A 31 1.69 0.98 5.05
N ILE A 32 0.85 1.64 5.84
CA ILE A 32 -0.37 2.20 5.29
C ILE A 32 -0.05 3.24 4.23
N ASP A 33 0.96 4.04 4.48
CA ASP A 33 1.36 5.07 3.53
C ASP A 33 1.75 4.45 2.19
N ILE A 34 2.47 3.34 2.25
CA ILE A 34 2.86 2.66 1.03
C ILE A 34 1.63 2.19 0.26
N MET A 35 0.65 1.66 0.97
CA MET A 35 -0.56 1.20 0.33
C MET A 35 -1.30 2.34 -0.34
N ILE A 36 -1.34 3.48 0.31
CA ILE A 36 -1.99 4.65 -0.27
C ILE A 36 -1.25 5.11 -1.51
N LEU A 37 0.06 5.09 -1.47
CA LEU A 37 0.85 5.47 -2.62
C LEU A 37 0.62 4.53 -3.78
N MET A 38 0.49 3.26 -3.51
CA MET A 38 0.21 2.30 -4.56
C MET A 38 -1.13 2.57 -5.21
N ASP A 39 -2.12 2.90 -4.40
CA ASP A 39 -3.43 3.25 -4.94
C ASP A 39 -3.34 4.46 -5.84
N LYS A 40 -2.59 5.45 -5.41
CA LYS A 40 -2.46 6.67 -6.21
C LYS A 40 -1.75 6.39 -7.52
N GLU A 41 -0.77 5.55 -7.48
CA GLU A 41 -0.05 5.22 -8.70
C GLU A 41 -0.95 4.49 -9.68
N GLU A 42 -1.78 3.62 -9.18
CA GLU A 42 -2.73 2.93 -10.03
C GLU A 42 -3.68 3.91 -10.69
N GLU A 43 -4.20 4.82 -9.91
CA GLU A 43 -5.10 5.83 -10.45
C GLU A 43 -4.41 6.71 -11.46
N ASN A 44 -3.21 7.14 -11.14
CA ASN A 44 -2.47 7.99 -12.04
C ASN A 44 -2.15 7.29 -13.34
N SER A 45 -1.86 6.02 -13.25
CA SER A 45 -1.54 5.24 -14.43
C SER A 45 -2.71 5.26 -15.40
N GLU A 46 -3.90 5.14 -14.88
CA GLU A 46 -5.10 5.16 -15.70
C GLU A 46 -5.38 6.56 -16.21
N LYS A 47 -5.26 7.53 -15.34
CA LYS A 47 -5.63 8.89 -15.67
C LYS A 47 -4.61 9.59 -16.51
N SER A 48 -3.36 9.21 -16.39
CA SER A 48 -2.33 9.91 -17.11
C SER A 48 -2.56 9.82 -18.61
N GLU A 49 -3.20 8.79 -19.06
CA GLU A 49 -3.55 8.69 -20.46
C GLU A 49 -4.53 9.78 -20.87
N VAL A 50 -5.47 10.01 -20.00
CA VAL A 50 -6.53 10.96 -20.31
C VAL A 50 -6.05 12.38 -20.16
N CYS A 51 -5.33 12.63 -19.10
CA CYS A 51 -4.92 13.98 -18.78
C CYS A 51 -3.86 14.50 -19.73
N SER A 52 -3.00 13.64 -20.16
CA SER A 52 -1.94 14.09 -21.07
C SER A 52 -2.48 14.39 -22.44
#